data_36b64d1574bca23d036406e8bfa2782d
#
_entry.id   36b64d1574bca23d036406e8bfa2782d
#
_cell.length_a   1.000
_cell.length_b   1.000
_cell.length_c   1.000
_cell.angle_alpha   90.00
_cell.angle_beta   90.00
_cell.angle_gamma   90.00
#
_symmetry.space_group_name_H-M   'P 1'
#
loop_
_entity.id
_entity.type
_entity.pdbx_description
1 polymer ?
#
loop_
_entity_poly.entity_id
_entity_poly.type
_entity_poly.pdbx_seq_one_letter_code
_entity_poly.pdbx_strand_id
1 'polypeptide(L)'
;NMFCLESRETMPASVEEIEEAESEGIVVNPGWGPKEVLVDENGEVRGIVLKKCLSVKDADGRFNPQYDENQLLTVECKHVFFSVGQAIVWGDLLKGSKVELGRGNGAVADALTYQTAEPDIFVGGDVYTGPKFAIDAIAAGKQGAISIHRFVQPHSSLTIGRNRNDFIELNKNDIKVENYDNSSRQIPGHSDSIDTKHSFRDAKLVFTEEQVKAETARCLGCGASVVDQNKCIGCGICTTKCEFDAIKLHRELPGCSKMVPSEDKLKYILPNGAKQAIKIKFSKKK
;
A
#
# COMPACT_ATOMS: atom_id res chain seq x y z
N ASN A 1 -24.96 -5.25 -16.59
CA ASN A 1 -23.86 -5.44 -17.53
C ASN A 1 -22.77 -4.41 -17.28
N MET A 2 -21.52 -4.85 -17.29
CA MET A 2 -20.32 -4.02 -17.28
C MET A 2 -19.60 -4.20 -18.62
N PHE A 3 -19.20 -3.10 -19.25
CA PHE A 3 -18.44 -3.10 -20.50
C PHE A 3 -17.12 -2.40 -20.28
N CYS A 4 -16.03 -2.94 -20.80
CA CYS A 4 -14.68 -2.37 -20.70
C CYS A 4 -13.90 -2.55 -22.00
N LEU A 5 -12.90 -1.71 -22.19
CA LEU A 5 -12.06 -1.72 -23.40
C LEU A 5 -11.11 -2.91 -23.43
N GLU A 6 -10.61 -3.29 -22.26
CA GLU A 6 -9.60 -4.33 -22.08
C GLU A 6 -10.17 -5.72 -22.41
N SER A 7 -9.30 -6.65 -22.76
CA SER A 7 -9.63 -8.09 -22.72
C SER A 7 -9.64 -8.57 -21.27
N ARG A 8 -10.19 -9.77 -21.03
CA ARG A 8 -10.22 -10.34 -19.67
C ARG A 8 -8.81 -10.50 -19.08
N GLU A 9 -7.83 -10.82 -19.91
CA GLU A 9 -6.44 -11.03 -19.49
C GLU A 9 -5.70 -9.72 -19.21
N THR A 10 -6.15 -8.62 -19.79
CA THR A 10 -5.48 -7.31 -19.68
C THR A 10 -6.23 -6.33 -18.79
N MET A 11 -7.35 -6.75 -18.20
CA MET A 11 -8.07 -5.94 -17.20
C MET A 11 -7.15 -5.59 -16.03
N PRO A 12 -7.14 -4.33 -15.58
CA PRO A 12 -6.35 -3.93 -14.41
C PRO A 12 -6.98 -4.35 -13.07
N ALA A 13 -8.25 -4.75 -13.05
CA ALA A 13 -8.92 -5.27 -11.87
C ALA A 13 -8.33 -6.62 -11.44
N SER A 14 -8.31 -6.90 -10.14
CA SER A 14 -7.87 -8.20 -9.63
C SER A 14 -8.82 -9.33 -10.06
N VAL A 15 -8.31 -10.54 -10.14
CA VAL A 15 -9.14 -11.71 -10.48
C VAL A 15 -10.26 -11.87 -9.46
N GLU A 16 -9.95 -11.65 -8.19
CA GLU A 16 -10.91 -11.73 -7.08
C GLU A 16 -12.06 -10.73 -7.24
N GLU A 17 -11.77 -9.49 -7.64
CA GLU A 17 -12.81 -8.46 -7.86
C GLU A 17 -13.72 -8.81 -9.04
N ILE A 18 -13.14 -9.38 -10.11
CA ILE A 18 -13.92 -9.82 -11.29
C ILE A 18 -14.84 -11.00 -10.91
N GLU A 19 -14.31 -11.98 -10.19
CA GLU A 19 -15.07 -13.14 -9.72
C GLU A 19 -16.18 -12.75 -8.75
N GLU A 20 -15.93 -11.80 -7.85
CA GLU A 20 -16.91 -11.25 -6.92
C GLU A 20 -18.04 -10.55 -7.68
N ALA A 21 -17.72 -9.68 -8.64
CA ALA A 21 -18.71 -9.02 -9.48
C ALA A 21 -19.59 -10.03 -10.26
N GLU A 22 -18.98 -11.07 -10.83
CA GLU A 22 -19.71 -12.13 -11.54
C GLU A 22 -20.59 -12.95 -10.58
N SER A 23 -20.14 -13.22 -9.37
CA SER A 23 -20.94 -13.92 -8.35
C SER A 23 -22.16 -13.12 -7.93
N GLU A 24 -22.08 -11.80 -7.94
CA GLU A 24 -23.21 -10.88 -7.72
C GLU A 24 -24.15 -10.76 -8.93
N GLY A 25 -23.84 -11.45 -10.03
CA GLY A 25 -24.65 -11.50 -11.24
C GLY A 25 -24.37 -10.37 -12.23
N ILE A 26 -23.23 -9.69 -12.10
CA ILE A 26 -22.77 -8.71 -13.09
C ILE A 26 -22.17 -9.47 -14.28
N VAL A 27 -22.71 -9.20 -15.47
CA VAL A 27 -22.14 -9.77 -16.70
C VAL A 27 -21.04 -8.84 -17.20
N VAL A 28 -19.80 -9.34 -17.17
CA VAL A 28 -18.61 -8.61 -17.64
C VAL A 28 -18.41 -8.86 -19.13
N ASN A 29 -18.43 -7.78 -19.92
CA ASN A 29 -18.32 -7.80 -21.39
C ASN A 29 -17.03 -7.07 -21.82
N PRO A 30 -15.92 -7.78 -22.03
CA PRO A 30 -14.64 -7.21 -22.42
C PRO A 30 -14.57 -6.85 -23.90
N GLY A 31 -13.71 -5.85 -24.20
CA GLY A 31 -13.41 -5.46 -25.57
C GLY A 31 -14.51 -4.62 -26.22
N TRP A 32 -15.20 -3.79 -25.46
CA TRP A 32 -16.23 -2.88 -25.97
C TRP A 32 -16.04 -1.47 -25.42
N GLY A 33 -16.11 -0.47 -26.30
CA GLY A 33 -16.08 0.94 -25.94
C GLY A 33 -17.39 1.66 -26.28
N PRO A 34 -17.75 2.72 -25.57
CA PRO A 34 -18.96 3.48 -25.83
C PRO A 34 -18.86 4.22 -27.15
N LYS A 35 -19.96 4.26 -27.88
CA LYS A 35 -20.13 5.05 -29.12
C LYS A 35 -21.18 6.13 -28.94
N GLU A 36 -22.40 5.75 -28.52
CA GLU A 36 -23.53 6.66 -28.45
C GLU A 36 -24.53 6.18 -27.39
N VAL A 37 -25.09 7.12 -26.63
CA VAL A 37 -26.21 6.85 -25.73
C VAL A 37 -27.50 7.15 -26.49
N LEU A 38 -28.38 6.16 -26.56
CA LEU A 38 -29.67 6.30 -27.21
C LEU A 38 -30.70 6.87 -26.25
N VAL A 39 -31.43 7.86 -26.70
CA VAL A 39 -32.53 8.50 -25.96
C VAL A 39 -33.85 8.40 -26.74
N ASP A 40 -34.95 8.45 -26.02
CA ASP A 40 -36.28 8.51 -26.60
C ASP A 40 -36.70 9.97 -26.96
N GLU A 41 -37.93 10.14 -27.40
CA GLU A 41 -38.50 11.46 -27.78
C GLU A 41 -38.59 12.43 -26.58
N ASN A 42 -38.58 11.92 -25.35
CA ASN A 42 -38.64 12.72 -24.14
C ASN A 42 -37.24 13.01 -23.58
N GLY A 43 -36.16 12.50 -24.19
CA GLY A 43 -34.79 12.64 -23.73
C GLY A 43 -34.38 11.61 -22.68
N GLU A 44 -35.21 10.58 -22.39
CA GLU A 44 -34.91 9.52 -21.48
C GLU A 44 -34.00 8.45 -22.11
N VAL A 45 -33.06 7.93 -21.35
CA VAL A 45 -32.14 6.88 -21.84
C VAL A 45 -32.91 5.60 -22.14
N ARG A 46 -32.76 5.10 -23.36
CA ARG A 46 -33.32 3.81 -23.81
C ARG A 46 -32.26 2.74 -24.13
N GLY A 47 -31.01 3.13 -24.24
CA GLY A 47 -29.91 2.18 -24.54
C GLY A 47 -28.57 2.85 -24.78
N ILE A 48 -27.58 2.02 -25.10
CA ILE A 48 -26.26 2.44 -25.52
C ILE A 48 -25.80 1.65 -26.72
N VAL A 49 -25.13 2.31 -27.64
CA VAL A 49 -24.38 1.65 -28.73
C VAL A 49 -22.92 1.60 -28.34
N LEU A 50 -22.37 0.42 -28.46
CA LEU A 50 -20.97 0.12 -28.18
C LEU A 50 -20.27 -0.29 -29.48
N LYS A 51 -18.98 -0.05 -29.56
CA LYS A 51 -18.12 -0.47 -30.68
C LYS A 51 -17.02 -1.41 -30.18
N LYS A 52 -16.67 -2.39 -31.00
CA LYS A 52 -15.65 -3.38 -30.65
C LYS A 52 -14.29 -2.71 -30.50
N CYS A 53 -13.65 -2.90 -29.35
CA CYS A 53 -12.27 -2.50 -29.11
C CYS A 53 -11.33 -3.61 -29.57
N LEU A 54 -10.39 -3.29 -30.47
CA LEU A 54 -9.41 -4.22 -31.01
C LEU A 54 -8.13 -4.22 -30.18
N SER A 55 -7.70 -3.06 -29.72
CA SER A 55 -6.58 -2.89 -28.79
C SER A 55 -6.76 -1.64 -27.96
N VAL A 56 -6.30 -1.65 -26.73
CA VAL A 56 -6.37 -0.48 -25.81
C VAL A 56 -5.13 0.39 -25.90
N LYS A 57 -3.98 -0.23 -26.28
CA LYS A 57 -2.67 0.44 -26.36
C LYS A 57 -2.10 0.35 -27.76
N ASP A 58 -1.33 1.37 -28.14
CA ASP A 58 -0.54 1.38 -29.36
C ASP A 58 0.76 0.56 -29.21
N ALA A 59 1.57 0.53 -30.26
CA ALA A 59 2.84 -0.19 -30.31
C ALA A 59 3.87 0.30 -29.26
N ASP A 60 3.73 1.56 -28.81
CA ASP A 60 4.60 2.15 -27.79
C ASP A 60 4.05 1.92 -26.37
N GLY A 61 2.96 1.14 -26.21
CA GLY A 61 2.31 0.88 -24.93
C GLY A 61 1.51 2.05 -24.36
N ARG A 62 1.25 3.10 -25.15
CA ARG A 62 0.44 4.25 -24.73
C ARG A 62 -1.04 3.94 -24.90
N PHE A 63 -1.88 4.49 -24.02
CA PHE A 63 -3.33 4.40 -24.16
C PHE A 63 -3.79 5.10 -25.45
N ASN A 64 -4.21 4.29 -26.42
CA ASN A 64 -4.68 4.75 -27.74
C ASN A 64 -5.64 3.68 -28.32
N PRO A 65 -6.87 3.60 -27.81
CA PRO A 65 -7.80 2.53 -28.20
C PRO A 65 -8.11 2.53 -29.70
N GLN A 66 -7.99 1.36 -30.30
CA GLN A 66 -8.36 1.13 -31.70
C GLN A 66 -9.69 0.37 -31.76
N TYR A 67 -10.58 0.78 -32.63
CA TYR A 67 -11.93 0.24 -32.72
C TYR A 67 -12.23 -0.30 -34.12
N ASP A 68 -13.08 -1.33 -34.17
CA ASP A 68 -13.78 -1.70 -35.40
C ASP A 68 -15.14 -0.98 -35.46
N GLU A 69 -15.23 0.02 -36.31
CA GLU A 69 -16.44 0.85 -36.48
C GLU A 69 -17.59 0.07 -37.13
N ASN A 70 -17.32 -1.11 -37.72
CA ASN A 70 -18.34 -1.96 -38.33
C ASN A 70 -18.95 -2.98 -37.36
N GLN A 71 -18.28 -3.23 -36.24
CA GLN A 71 -18.79 -4.13 -35.20
C GLN A 71 -19.42 -3.32 -34.08
N LEU A 72 -20.73 -3.19 -34.13
CA LEU A 72 -21.52 -2.45 -33.15
C LEU A 72 -22.38 -3.40 -32.34
N LEU A 73 -22.55 -3.07 -31.06
CA LEU A 73 -23.45 -3.76 -30.14
C LEU A 73 -24.41 -2.74 -29.53
N THR A 74 -25.70 -2.94 -29.71
CA THR A 74 -26.73 -2.11 -29.07
C THR A 74 -27.27 -2.85 -27.85
N VAL A 75 -27.27 -2.17 -26.71
CA VAL A 75 -27.78 -2.70 -25.43
C VAL A 75 -28.90 -1.79 -24.95
N GLU A 76 -30.09 -2.35 -24.78
CA GLU A 76 -31.22 -1.64 -24.18
C GLU A 76 -31.03 -1.51 -22.68
N CYS A 77 -31.16 -0.29 -22.16
CA CYS A 77 -31.06 0.01 -20.74
C CYS A 77 -31.73 1.35 -20.42
N LYS A 78 -32.09 1.53 -19.16
CA LYS A 78 -32.66 2.80 -18.66
C LYS A 78 -31.60 3.72 -18.04
N HIS A 79 -30.45 3.17 -17.66
CA HIS A 79 -29.36 3.93 -17.03
C HIS A 79 -28.03 3.51 -17.61
N VAL A 80 -27.17 4.49 -17.84
CA VAL A 80 -25.78 4.30 -18.26
C VAL A 80 -24.88 5.03 -17.28
N PHE A 81 -23.94 4.32 -16.69
CA PHE A 81 -22.94 4.86 -15.79
C PHE A 81 -21.56 4.81 -16.44
N PHE A 82 -20.90 5.95 -16.58
CA PHE A 82 -19.55 6.04 -17.09
C PHE A 82 -18.56 6.10 -15.92
N SER A 83 -17.70 5.08 -15.81
CA SER A 83 -16.61 5.01 -14.83
C SER A 83 -15.27 4.94 -15.57
N VAL A 84 -15.04 5.88 -16.49
CA VAL A 84 -13.97 5.85 -17.50
C VAL A 84 -12.81 6.77 -17.15
N GLY A 85 -12.18 6.52 -16.03
CA GLY A 85 -11.01 7.24 -15.58
C GLY A 85 -11.33 8.50 -14.79
N GLN A 86 -10.25 9.12 -14.32
CA GLN A 86 -10.28 10.32 -13.49
C GLN A 86 -9.22 11.29 -13.98
N ALA A 87 -9.44 12.59 -13.74
CA ALA A 87 -8.50 13.65 -14.06
C ALA A 87 -8.23 14.49 -12.81
N ILE A 88 -7.02 14.97 -12.69
CA ILE A 88 -6.65 15.92 -11.64
C ILE A 88 -7.16 17.29 -12.06
N VAL A 89 -8.00 17.88 -11.24
CA VAL A 89 -8.57 19.22 -11.44
C VAL A 89 -8.16 20.11 -10.29
N TRP A 90 -7.22 21.01 -10.55
CA TRP A 90 -6.70 21.93 -9.54
C TRP A 90 -7.57 23.17 -9.31
N GLY A 91 -8.40 23.54 -10.30
CA GLY A 91 -9.13 24.80 -10.29
C GLY A 91 -8.15 25.98 -10.09
N ASP A 92 -8.45 26.83 -9.14
CA ASP A 92 -7.60 27.98 -8.78
C ASP A 92 -6.58 27.69 -7.66
N LEU A 93 -6.52 26.45 -7.16
CA LEU A 93 -5.70 26.09 -5.99
C LEU A 93 -4.21 26.41 -6.18
N LEU A 94 -3.66 26.22 -7.37
CA LEU A 94 -2.24 26.43 -7.68
C LEU A 94 -1.98 27.77 -8.37
N LYS A 95 -3.00 28.62 -8.52
CA LYS A 95 -2.87 29.92 -9.20
C LYS A 95 -1.89 30.85 -8.47
N GLY A 96 -0.87 31.28 -9.20
CA GLY A 96 0.17 32.16 -8.66
C GLY A 96 1.26 31.44 -7.86
N SER A 97 1.18 30.11 -7.70
CA SER A 97 2.25 29.30 -7.12
C SER A 97 3.33 28.94 -8.18
N LYS A 98 4.48 28.47 -7.71
CA LYS A 98 5.57 27.96 -8.56
C LYS A 98 5.48 26.45 -8.75
N VAL A 99 4.37 25.83 -8.37
CA VAL A 99 4.19 24.39 -8.54
C VAL A 99 4.14 24.05 -10.02
N GLU A 100 5.06 23.19 -10.44
CA GLU A 100 5.13 22.69 -11.81
C GLU A 100 4.19 21.50 -11.96
N LEU A 101 3.52 21.42 -13.14
CA LEU A 101 2.65 20.31 -13.49
C LEU A 101 3.31 19.46 -14.57
N GLY A 102 3.32 18.15 -14.35
CA GLY A 102 3.85 17.16 -15.26
C GLY A 102 2.77 16.44 -16.05
N ARG A 103 3.07 15.22 -16.46
CA ARG A 103 2.15 14.38 -17.24
C ARG A 103 0.84 14.12 -16.47
N GLY A 104 -0.28 14.19 -17.16
CA GLY A 104 -1.60 13.94 -16.56
C GLY A 104 -2.02 14.99 -15.54
N ASN A 105 -1.45 16.19 -15.63
CA ASN A 105 -1.73 17.29 -14.72
C ASN A 105 -1.30 17.03 -13.26
N GLY A 106 -0.41 16.05 -13.06
CA GLY A 106 0.18 15.75 -11.75
C GLY A 106 1.20 16.80 -11.32
N ALA A 107 1.30 17.08 -10.03
CA ALA A 107 2.29 18.01 -9.52
C ALA A 107 3.69 17.40 -9.49
N VAL A 108 4.70 18.17 -9.87
CA VAL A 108 6.11 17.78 -9.79
C VAL A 108 6.65 18.05 -8.39
N ALA A 109 7.27 17.04 -7.78
CA ALA A 109 7.87 17.17 -6.47
C ALA A 109 9.13 16.30 -6.34
N ASP A 110 9.96 16.60 -5.35
CA ASP A 110 11.10 15.77 -4.97
C ASP A 110 10.63 14.43 -4.39
N ALA A 111 11.16 13.33 -4.89
CA ALA A 111 10.72 11.98 -4.55
C ALA A 111 10.99 11.57 -3.09
N LEU A 112 11.95 12.22 -2.43
CA LEU A 112 12.30 11.92 -1.04
C LEU A 112 11.54 12.78 -0.04
N THR A 113 11.34 14.06 -0.39
CA THR A 113 10.77 15.06 0.52
C THR A 113 9.31 15.38 0.22
N TYR A 114 8.82 15.03 -0.98
CA TYR A 114 7.49 15.39 -1.47
C TYR A 114 7.26 16.90 -1.60
N GLN A 115 8.35 17.68 -1.57
CA GLN A 115 8.34 19.13 -1.70
C GLN A 115 8.27 19.54 -3.18
N THR A 116 7.43 20.49 -3.51
CA THR A 116 7.33 21.06 -4.88
C THR A 116 8.36 22.19 -5.09
N ALA A 117 8.34 22.80 -6.26
CA ALA A 117 9.12 24.02 -6.52
C ALA A 117 8.68 25.21 -5.65
N GLU A 118 7.48 25.19 -5.09
CA GLU A 118 7.05 26.12 -4.05
C GLU A 118 7.42 25.53 -2.67
N PRO A 119 8.33 26.14 -1.90
CA PRO A 119 8.95 25.50 -0.74
C PRO A 119 8.01 25.10 0.39
N ASP A 120 6.86 25.74 0.53
CA ASP A 120 5.85 25.47 1.55
C ASP A 120 4.71 24.56 1.06
N ILE A 121 4.78 24.09 -0.20
CA ILE A 121 3.81 23.17 -0.78
C ILE A 121 4.41 21.76 -0.93
N PHE A 122 3.73 20.80 -0.33
CA PHE A 122 4.08 19.39 -0.39
C PHE A 122 2.90 18.61 -1.00
N VAL A 123 3.20 17.61 -1.81
CA VAL A 123 2.19 16.80 -2.51
C VAL A 123 2.44 15.30 -2.33
N GLY A 124 1.38 14.50 -2.39
CA GLY A 124 1.47 13.04 -2.31
C GLY A 124 0.18 12.39 -2.77
N GLY A 125 0.18 11.06 -2.90
CA GLY A 125 -0.95 10.31 -3.46
C GLY A 125 -1.13 10.55 -4.97
N ASP A 126 -2.33 10.38 -5.47
CA ASP A 126 -2.65 10.35 -6.90
C ASP A 126 -2.25 11.63 -7.65
N VAL A 127 -2.30 12.78 -6.99
CA VAL A 127 -1.90 14.06 -7.59
C VAL A 127 -0.39 14.18 -7.86
N TYR A 128 0.41 13.26 -7.31
CA TYR A 128 1.86 13.18 -7.49
C TYR A 128 2.28 11.92 -8.26
N THR A 129 1.79 10.76 -7.84
CA THR A 129 2.24 9.48 -8.40
C THR A 129 1.37 8.97 -9.54
N GLY A 130 0.24 9.61 -9.83
CA GLY A 130 -0.87 9.04 -10.58
C GLY A 130 -1.68 8.04 -9.73
N PRO A 131 -2.75 7.46 -10.29
CA PRO A 131 -3.63 6.54 -9.57
C PRO A 131 -2.89 5.34 -9.01
N LYS A 132 -2.99 5.13 -7.70
CA LYS A 132 -2.43 3.99 -6.95
C LYS A 132 -3.38 3.55 -5.84
N PHE A 133 -2.96 2.57 -5.04
CA PHE A 133 -3.74 2.10 -3.90
C PHE A 133 -3.78 3.13 -2.77
N ALA A 134 -4.83 3.09 -1.96
CA ALA A 134 -4.98 3.97 -0.79
C ALA A 134 -3.79 3.86 0.19
N ILE A 135 -3.19 2.68 0.31
CA ILE A 135 -2.02 2.48 1.16
C ILE A 135 -0.79 3.26 0.67
N ASP A 136 -0.63 3.46 -0.65
CA ASP A 136 0.45 4.28 -1.22
C ASP A 136 0.24 5.76 -0.86
N ALA A 137 -1.01 6.23 -0.91
CA ALA A 137 -1.36 7.59 -0.50
C ALA A 137 -1.12 7.81 1.00
N ILE A 138 -1.43 6.81 1.86
CA ILE A 138 -1.13 6.85 3.30
C ILE A 138 0.39 6.92 3.54
N ALA A 139 1.17 6.12 2.80
CA ALA A 139 2.64 6.13 2.90
C ALA A 139 3.21 7.49 2.49
N ALA A 140 2.74 8.04 1.37
CA ALA A 140 3.12 9.39 0.91
C ALA A 140 2.76 10.47 1.94
N GLY A 141 1.55 10.40 2.52
CA GLY A 141 1.09 11.32 3.55
C GLY A 141 1.98 11.29 4.80
N LYS A 142 2.39 10.10 5.26
CA LYS A 142 3.33 9.96 6.39
C LYS A 142 4.68 10.59 6.09
N GLN A 143 5.23 10.38 4.91
CA GLN A 143 6.51 10.96 4.50
C GLN A 143 6.41 12.47 4.31
N GLY A 144 5.33 12.95 3.68
CA GLY A 144 5.04 14.37 3.52
C GLY A 144 4.90 15.08 4.88
N ALA A 145 4.20 14.48 5.85
CA ALA A 145 4.06 15.03 7.20
C ALA A 145 5.42 15.20 7.91
N ILE A 146 6.35 14.25 7.73
CA ILE A 146 7.72 14.41 8.26
C ILE A 146 8.43 15.60 7.58
N SER A 147 8.23 15.78 6.28
CA SER A 147 8.81 16.90 5.55
C SER A 147 8.26 18.24 6.02
N ILE A 148 6.94 18.36 6.15
CA ILE A 148 6.26 19.55 6.66
C ILE A 148 6.73 19.86 8.08
N HIS A 149 6.76 18.85 8.96
CA HIS A 149 7.24 19.03 10.35
C HIS A 149 8.67 19.58 10.38
N ARG A 150 9.57 19.03 9.56
CA ARG A 150 10.95 19.51 9.48
C ARG A 150 11.07 20.88 8.83
N PHE A 151 10.25 21.16 7.84
CA PHE A 151 10.24 22.45 7.14
C PHE A 151 9.93 23.62 8.11
N VAL A 152 8.97 23.42 9.01
CA VAL A 152 8.60 24.45 9.99
C VAL A 152 9.55 24.52 11.19
N GLN A 153 10.50 23.59 11.35
CA GLN A 153 11.49 23.61 12.41
C GLN A 153 12.77 24.35 11.95
N PRO A 154 13.22 25.38 12.66
CA PRO A 154 14.47 26.07 12.33
C PRO A 154 15.65 25.09 12.25
N HIS A 155 16.48 25.25 11.23
CA HIS A 155 17.72 24.48 11.04
C HIS A 155 17.55 22.97 10.84
N SER A 156 16.33 22.49 10.62
CA SER A 156 16.08 21.08 10.29
C SER A 156 16.38 20.77 8.83
N SER A 157 17.00 19.61 8.58
CA SER A 157 17.19 19.09 7.23
C SER A 157 16.03 18.21 6.81
N LEU A 158 15.48 18.44 5.61
CA LEU A 158 14.42 17.60 5.04
C LEU A 158 14.92 16.20 4.67
N THR A 159 16.21 16.02 4.44
CA THR A 159 16.78 14.80 3.84
C THR A 159 17.55 13.91 4.81
N ILE A 160 18.09 14.44 5.91
CA ILE A 160 18.88 13.67 6.88
C ILE A 160 18.00 12.59 7.53
N GLY A 161 18.49 11.34 7.56
CA GLY A 161 17.80 10.19 8.16
C GLY A 161 16.54 9.71 7.40
N ARG A 162 16.35 10.16 6.15
CA ARG A 162 15.34 9.57 5.27
C ARG A 162 15.82 8.24 4.73
N ASN A 163 14.89 7.29 4.60
CA ASN A 163 15.18 6.04 3.91
C ASN A 163 15.35 6.32 2.40
N ARG A 164 16.51 5.98 1.88
CA ARG A 164 16.87 6.12 0.45
C ARG A 164 17.09 4.76 -0.22
N ASN A 165 16.66 3.70 0.44
CA ASN A 165 16.80 2.36 -0.13
C ASN A 165 15.80 2.21 -1.27
N ASP A 166 16.30 1.78 -2.41
CA ASP A 166 15.47 1.31 -3.51
C ASP A 166 14.95 -0.08 -3.17
N PHE A 167 13.65 -0.26 -3.32
CA PHE A 167 13.04 -1.58 -3.17
C PHE A 167 13.05 -2.28 -4.53
N ILE A 168 13.63 -3.46 -4.56
CA ILE A 168 13.63 -4.30 -5.76
C ILE A 168 12.42 -5.22 -5.67
N GLU A 169 11.59 -5.18 -6.69
CA GLU A 169 10.49 -6.14 -6.81
C GLU A 169 11.07 -7.52 -7.12
N LEU A 170 10.80 -8.48 -6.24
CA LEU A 170 11.26 -9.86 -6.43
C LEU A 170 10.36 -10.56 -7.45
N ASN A 171 11.00 -11.26 -8.41
CA ASN A 171 10.27 -12.14 -9.30
C ASN A 171 9.78 -13.35 -8.51
N LYS A 172 8.49 -13.37 -8.19
CA LYS A 172 7.86 -14.41 -7.37
C LYS A 172 7.94 -15.80 -8.01
N ASN A 173 8.08 -15.87 -9.33
CA ASN A 173 8.18 -17.14 -10.06
C ASN A 173 9.55 -17.80 -9.95
N ASP A 174 10.59 -17.03 -9.60
CA ASP A 174 11.97 -17.50 -9.48
C ASP A 174 12.38 -17.79 -8.03
N ILE A 175 11.49 -17.57 -7.08
CA ILE A 175 11.77 -17.83 -5.66
C ILE A 175 11.72 -19.34 -5.44
N LYS A 176 12.88 -19.97 -5.27
CA LYS A 176 13.01 -21.36 -4.84
C LYS A 176 13.05 -21.40 -3.32
N VAL A 177 12.03 -21.97 -2.74
CA VAL A 177 11.96 -22.16 -1.28
C VAL A 177 12.14 -23.65 -0.99
N GLU A 178 13.37 -24.03 -0.72
CA GLU A 178 13.67 -25.38 -0.25
C GLU A 178 13.22 -25.53 1.21
N ASN A 179 12.67 -26.68 1.54
CA ASN A 179 12.19 -26.99 2.91
C ASN A 179 11.02 -26.10 3.42
N TYR A 180 10.22 -25.57 2.51
CA TYR A 180 9.05 -24.80 2.85
C TYR A 180 7.77 -25.60 2.63
N ASP A 181 6.74 -25.34 3.44
CA ASP A 181 5.42 -25.94 3.25
C ASP A 181 4.76 -25.39 1.98
N ASN A 182 4.66 -26.23 0.93
CA ASN A 182 4.04 -25.91 -0.35
C ASN A 182 2.54 -26.20 -0.36
N SER A 183 1.88 -26.26 0.79
CA SER A 183 0.43 -26.42 0.88
C SER A 183 -0.29 -25.28 0.12
N SER A 184 -1.45 -25.59 -0.45
CA SER A 184 -2.25 -24.62 -1.19
C SER A 184 -2.72 -23.48 -0.29
N ARG A 185 -2.77 -22.27 -0.85
CA ARG A 185 -3.33 -21.10 -0.17
C ARG A 185 -4.77 -21.40 0.25
N GLN A 186 -5.10 -21.07 1.50
CA GLN A 186 -6.47 -21.14 1.99
C GLN A 186 -7.27 -19.94 1.48
N ILE A 187 -8.51 -20.18 1.14
CA ILE A 187 -9.46 -19.18 0.67
C ILE A 187 -10.57 -19.04 1.72
N PRO A 188 -10.89 -17.82 2.18
CA PRO A 188 -12.03 -17.63 3.06
C PRO A 188 -13.33 -18.11 2.40
N GLY A 189 -14.24 -18.67 3.17
CA GLY A 189 -15.55 -19.01 2.69
C GLY A 189 -16.40 -17.79 2.35
N HIS A 190 -17.54 -18.05 1.73
CA HIS A 190 -18.55 -17.04 1.42
C HIS A 190 -19.85 -17.40 2.13
N SER A 191 -20.60 -16.40 2.59
CA SER A 191 -21.89 -16.62 3.24
C SER A 191 -23.03 -16.57 2.23
N ASP A 192 -23.67 -17.71 1.99
CA ASP A 192 -24.86 -17.79 1.11
C ASP A 192 -26.10 -17.13 1.72
N SER A 193 -26.08 -16.77 3.02
CA SER A 193 -27.20 -16.13 3.71
C SER A 193 -27.28 -14.62 3.45
N ILE A 194 -26.27 -14.01 2.87
CA ILE A 194 -26.21 -12.58 2.59
C ILE A 194 -26.53 -12.35 1.11
N ASP A 195 -27.63 -11.64 0.86
CA ASP A 195 -27.96 -11.21 -0.49
C ASP A 195 -27.11 -9.97 -0.86
N THR A 196 -26.00 -10.22 -1.52
CA THR A 196 -25.04 -9.17 -1.95
C THR A 196 -25.63 -8.23 -2.99
N LYS A 197 -26.66 -8.64 -3.72
CA LYS A 197 -27.33 -7.78 -4.73
C LYS A 197 -28.16 -6.66 -4.10
N HIS A 198 -28.63 -6.86 -2.88
CA HIS A 198 -29.51 -5.92 -2.19
C HIS A 198 -28.94 -5.46 -0.83
N SER A 199 -27.68 -5.76 -0.53
CA SER A 199 -27.02 -5.42 0.73
C SER A 199 -25.57 -5.03 0.51
N PHE A 200 -25.09 -4.05 1.28
CA PHE A 200 -23.66 -3.71 1.38
C PHE A 200 -22.95 -4.50 2.51
N ARG A 201 -23.55 -5.57 3.00
CA ARG A 201 -22.91 -6.43 3.98
C ARG A 201 -21.85 -7.26 3.31
N ASP A 202 -20.70 -7.37 3.98
CA ASP A 202 -19.63 -8.25 3.53
C ASP A 202 -20.06 -9.72 3.67
N ALA A 203 -20.12 -10.42 2.56
CA ALA A 203 -20.45 -11.85 2.52
C ALA A 203 -19.19 -12.73 2.67
N LYS A 204 -18.00 -12.16 2.62
CA LYS A 204 -16.74 -12.87 2.83
C LYS A 204 -16.59 -13.27 4.29
N LEU A 205 -16.39 -14.55 4.53
CA LEU A 205 -16.17 -15.08 5.87
C LEU A 205 -14.71 -14.93 6.29
N VAL A 206 -14.47 -14.96 7.60
CA VAL A 206 -13.11 -15.07 8.14
C VAL A 206 -12.62 -16.50 8.03
N PHE A 207 -11.31 -16.72 8.09
CA PHE A 207 -10.74 -18.06 8.16
C PHE A 207 -11.22 -18.83 9.39
N THR A 208 -11.44 -20.13 9.22
CA THR A 208 -11.59 -21.05 10.35
C THR A 208 -10.25 -21.21 11.08
N GLU A 209 -10.27 -21.78 12.29
CA GLU A 209 -9.06 -22.03 13.07
C GLU A 209 -8.08 -22.95 12.29
N GLU A 210 -8.59 -23.95 11.58
CA GLU A 210 -7.81 -24.87 10.77
C GLU A 210 -7.16 -24.14 9.59
N GLN A 211 -7.89 -23.26 8.92
CA GLN A 211 -7.38 -22.42 7.84
C GLN A 211 -6.29 -21.46 8.34
N VAL A 212 -6.50 -20.84 9.51
CA VAL A 212 -5.47 -19.97 10.13
C VAL A 212 -4.22 -20.77 10.44
N LYS A 213 -4.34 -21.99 10.99
CA LYS A 213 -3.18 -22.87 11.26
C LYS A 213 -2.44 -23.23 9.98
N ALA A 214 -3.16 -23.56 8.90
CA ALA A 214 -2.55 -23.88 7.61
C ALA A 214 -1.81 -22.68 7.02
N GLU A 215 -2.42 -21.48 7.03
CA GLU A 215 -1.79 -20.27 6.50
C GLU A 215 -0.60 -19.79 7.35
N THR A 216 -0.68 -19.91 8.67
CA THR A 216 0.45 -19.54 9.54
C THR A 216 1.62 -20.51 9.44
N ALA A 217 1.37 -21.80 9.18
CA ALA A 217 2.43 -22.79 8.94
C ALA A 217 3.26 -22.47 7.69
N ARG A 218 2.64 -21.92 6.65
CA ARG A 218 3.32 -21.51 5.40
C ARG A 218 3.79 -20.06 5.39
N CYS A 219 3.64 -19.33 6.49
CA CYS A 219 4.01 -17.92 6.57
C CYS A 219 5.53 -17.75 6.65
N LEU A 220 6.09 -16.95 5.73
CA LEU A 220 7.54 -16.63 5.72
C LEU A 220 7.95 -15.61 6.78
N GLY A 221 7.02 -15.00 7.49
CA GLY A 221 7.31 -13.97 8.49
C GLY A 221 7.94 -12.69 7.92
N CYS A 222 7.85 -12.45 6.63
CA CYS A 222 8.54 -11.34 5.95
C CYS A 222 8.12 -9.94 6.41
N GLY A 223 6.92 -9.80 6.99
CA GLY A 223 6.42 -8.57 7.60
C GLY A 223 6.49 -8.54 9.12
N ALA A 224 7.06 -9.57 9.77
CA ALA A 224 7.15 -9.63 11.21
C ALA A 224 8.12 -8.58 11.76
N SER A 225 7.67 -7.82 12.76
CA SER A 225 8.53 -6.89 13.48
C SER A 225 9.45 -7.66 14.44
N VAL A 226 10.75 -7.53 14.26
CA VAL A 226 11.76 -8.15 15.12
C VAL A 226 12.52 -7.07 15.87
N VAL A 227 12.64 -7.24 17.18
CA VAL A 227 13.45 -6.35 18.01
C VAL A 227 14.89 -6.89 18.05
N ASP A 228 15.84 -6.08 17.54
CA ASP A 228 17.26 -6.36 17.72
C ASP A 228 17.65 -6.05 19.17
N GLN A 229 17.80 -7.09 19.98
CA GLN A 229 18.10 -6.96 21.41
C GLN A 229 19.45 -6.29 21.67
N ASN A 230 20.41 -6.36 20.74
CA ASN A 230 21.70 -5.69 20.88
C ASN A 230 21.63 -4.18 20.65
N LYS A 231 20.62 -3.73 19.87
CA LYS A 231 20.37 -2.31 19.59
C LYS A 231 19.28 -1.70 20.48
N CYS A 232 18.49 -2.55 21.11
CA CYS A 232 17.39 -2.11 21.97
C CYS A 232 17.95 -1.57 23.28
N ILE A 233 17.67 -0.30 23.55
CA ILE A 233 18.06 0.36 24.82
C ILE A 233 17.01 0.23 25.93
N GLY A 234 15.91 -0.50 25.69
CA GLY A 234 14.85 -0.72 26.67
C GLY A 234 14.04 0.53 27.04
N CYS A 235 13.95 1.54 26.17
CA CYS A 235 13.29 2.81 26.47
C CYS A 235 11.76 2.72 26.64
N GLY A 236 11.12 1.63 26.20
CA GLY A 236 9.68 1.40 26.37
C GLY A 236 8.77 2.15 25.39
N ILE A 237 9.29 2.98 24.47
CA ILE A 237 8.45 3.72 23.52
C ILE A 237 7.58 2.77 22.67
N CYS A 238 8.12 1.64 22.24
CA CYS A 238 7.36 0.65 21.45
C CYS A 238 6.17 0.09 22.23
N THR A 239 6.28 -0.11 23.55
CA THR A 239 5.17 -0.61 24.38
C THR A 239 4.07 0.41 24.52
N THR A 240 4.39 1.70 24.55
CA THR A 240 3.39 2.78 24.64
C THR A 240 2.71 3.08 23.28
N LYS A 241 3.30 2.64 22.17
CA LYS A 241 2.77 2.84 20.81
C LYS A 241 1.97 1.67 20.28
N CYS A 242 2.06 0.50 20.92
CA CYS A 242 1.30 -0.66 20.50
C CYS A 242 -0.11 -0.63 21.10
N GLU A 243 -1.10 -0.33 20.29
CA GLU A 243 -2.51 -0.28 20.69
C GLU A 243 -3.05 -1.67 21.10
N PHE A 244 -2.40 -2.74 20.66
CA PHE A 244 -2.79 -4.13 20.94
C PHE A 244 -2.08 -4.74 22.16
N ASP A 245 -1.28 -3.96 22.91
CA ASP A 245 -0.46 -4.46 24.05
C ASP A 245 0.39 -5.72 23.70
N ALA A 246 0.77 -5.85 22.43
CA ALA A 246 1.50 -7.01 21.92
C ALA A 246 3.02 -6.94 22.20
N ILE A 247 3.53 -5.78 22.63
CA ILE A 247 4.94 -5.57 22.90
C ILE A 247 5.13 -5.32 24.39
N LYS A 248 5.94 -6.20 25.02
CA LYS A 248 6.25 -6.11 26.47
C LYS A 248 7.75 -6.09 26.69
N LEU A 249 8.21 -5.29 27.65
CA LEU A 249 9.58 -5.30 28.09
C LEU A 249 9.77 -6.35 29.19
N HIS A 250 10.72 -7.23 29.00
CA HIS A 250 11.17 -8.18 30.01
C HIS A 250 12.60 -7.87 30.43
N ARG A 251 12.87 -7.97 31.70
CA ARG A 251 14.21 -7.87 32.25
C ARG A 251 14.84 -9.26 32.34
N GLU A 252 15.77 -9.56 31.44
CA GLU A 252 16.48 -10.84 31.43
C GLU A 252 17.52 -10.94 32.54
N LEU A 253 18.18 -9.82 32.86
CA LEU A 253 19.24 -9.75 33.88
C LEU A 253 18.90 -8.65 34.90
N PRO A 254 17.97 -8.91 35.85
CA PRO A 254 17.55 -7.90 36.83
C PRO A 254 18.69 -7.33 37.65
N GLY A 255 19.73 -8.15 37.93
CA GLY A 255 20.91 -7.75 38.68
C GLY A 255 21.81 -6.71 38.00
N CYS A 256 21.72 -6.62 36.64
CA CYS A 256 22.50 -5.67 35.86
C CYS A 256 21.89 -4.26 35.82
N SER A 257 20.65 -4.07 36.27
CA SER A 257 19.89 -2.85 36.13
C SER A 257 19.53 -2.18 37.47
N LYS A 258 20.33 -2.36 38.47
CA LYS A 258 20.20 -1.56 39.71
C LYS A 258 20.53 -0.11 39.38
N MET A 259 19.54 0.76 39.48
CA MET A 259 19.78 2.20 39.45
C MET A 259 20.47 2.57 40.75
N VAL A 260 21.65 3.11 40.64
CA VAL A 260 22.45 3.57 41.76
C VAL A 260 22.57 5.08 41.64
N PRO A 261 22.36 5.87 42.71
CA PRO A 261 22.61 7.29 42.71
C PRO A 261 24.04 7.59 42.24
N SER A 262 24.22 8.69 41.51
CA SER A 262 25.52 9.07 40.93
C SER A 262 26.63 9.17 41.97
N GLU A 263 26.29 9.54 43.20
CA GLU A 263 27.16 9.68 44.34
C GLU A 263 27.72 8.34 44.82
N ASP A 264 26.93 7.28 44.66
CA ASP A 264 27.29 5.92 45.13
C ASP A 264 27.95 5.04 44.06
N LYS A 265 28.01 5.49 42.81
CA LYS A 265 28.50 4.67 41.68
C LYS A 265 29.92 4.11 41.89
N LEU A 266 30.79 4.85 42.55
CA LEU A 266 32.16 4.39 42.82
C LEU A 266 32.21 3.13 43.71
N LYS A 267 31.28 2.97 44.67
CA LYS A 267 31.16 1.77 45.52
C LYS A 267 30.93 0.49 44.69
N TYR A 268 30.29 0.63 43.52
CA TYR A 268 29.95 -0.49 42.62
C TYR A 268 30.97 -0.67 41.50
N ILE A 269 31.58 0.41 41.01
CA ILE A 269 32.56 0.37 39.92
C ILE A 269 33.91 -0.16 40.41
N LEU A 270 34.40 0.27 41.59
CA LEU A 270 35.71 -0.12 42.12
C LEU A 270 35.86 -1.64 42.32
N PRO A 271 34.89 -2.35 42.93
CA PRO A 271 35.01 -3.80 43.07
C PRO A 271 34.98 -4.54 41.72
N ASN A 272 34.22 -4.02 40.76
CA ASN A 272 34.13 -4.60 39.42
C ASN A 272 35.40 -4.35 38.61
N GLY A 273 35.95 -3.15 38.70
CA GLY A 273 37.24 -2.80 38.10
C GLY A 273 38.39 -3.62 38.66
N ALA A 274 38.42 -3.83 39.97
CA ALA A 274 39.42 -4.71 40.63
C ALA A 274 39.31 -6.16 40.15
N LYS A 275 38.08 -6.71 40.06
CA LYS A 275 37.85 -8.05 39.50
C LYS A 275 38.32 -8.20 38.06
N GLN A 276 38.03 -7.21 37.22
CA GLN A 276 38.47 -7.20 35.83
C GLN A 276 40.00 -7.09 35.71
N ALA A 277 40.63 -6.22 36.47
CA ALA A 277 42.10 -6.09 36.51
C ALA A 277 42.79 -7.41 36.89
N ILE A 278 42.26 -8.11 37.90
CA ILE A 278 42.73 -9.43 38.32
C ILE A 278 42.56 -10.44 37.17
N LYS A 279 41.39 -10.51 36.54
CA LYS A 279 41.12 -11.39 35.39
C LYS A 279 42.09 -11.16 34.25
N ILE A 280 42.33 -9.92 33.87
CA ILE A 280 43.25 -9.52 32.80
C ILE A 280 44.69 -9.94 33.15
N LYS A 281 45.10 -9.75 34.40
CA LYS A 281 46.44 -10.12 34.86
C LYS A 281 46.69 -11.64 34.80
N PHE A 282 45.68 -12.44 35.08
CA PHE A 282 45.77 -13.90 34.99
C PHE A 282 45.55 -14.48 33.60
N SER A 283 44.82 -13.78 32.71
CA SER A 283 44.62 -14.22 31.32
C SER A 283 45.83 -13.98 30.41
N LYS A 284 46.75 -13.08 30.78
CA LYS A 284 48.01 -12.84 30.06
C LYS A 284 49.12 -13.85 30.37
N LYS A 285 48.83 -14.89 31.15
CA LYS A 285 49.78 -15.95 31.50
C LYS A 285 49.42 -17.31 30.86
N LYS A 286 48.70 -17.33 29.74
CA LYS A 286 48.55 -18.52 28.91
C LYS A 286 49.09 -18.25 27.54
#